data_fad5a93028fdccdd57180272ea918d4d
#
_entry.id   fad5a93028fdccdd57180272ea918d4d
#
_cell.length_a   1.000
_cell.length_b   1.000
_cell.length_c   1.000
_cell.angle_alpha   90.00
_cell.angle_beta   90.00
_cell.angle_gamma   90.00
#
_symmetry.space_group_name_H-M   'P 1'
#
loop_
_entity.id
_entity.type
_entity.pdbx_description
1 polymer ?
#
loop_
_entity_poly.entity_id
_entity_poly.type
_entity_poly.pdbx_seq_one_letter_code
_entity_poly.pdbx_strand_id
1 'polypeptide(L)'
;IREFVVKKLPEGTRMAFSKLGRRKALAISRLNCAAALTMDSEGTITEARIAPGCIFILPDRVEKAEQVLIGQKPSEELFAKAGKAVSEVMIERTGVRWSTQYKEPAVQEIVLRALCQAAGMEV
;
A
#
# COMPACT_ATOMS: atom_id res chain seq x y z
N ILE A 1 9.11 19.60 -18.04
CA ILE A 1 8.69 18.20 -18.29
C ILE A 1 7.97 18.16 -19.61
N ARG A 2 8.38 17.27 -20.49
CA ARG A 2 7.83 17.14 -21.85
C ARG A 2 6.85 15.99 -21.96
N GLU A 3 7.16 14.86 -21.32
CA GLU A 3 6.33 13.65 -21.32
C GLU A 3 6.68 12.74 -20.13
N PHE A 4 5.77 11.85 -19.82
CA PHE A 4 5.99 10.73 -18.92
C PHE A 4 5.79 9.43 -19.70
N VAL A 5 6.74 8.49 -19.55
CA VAL A 5 6.62 7.15 -20.13
C VAL A 5 6.38 6.16 -19.01
N VAL A 6 5.23 5.49 -19.04
CA VAL A 6 4.83 4.52 -18.01
C VAL A 6 4.68 3.15 -18.67
N LYS A 7 5.35 2.15 -18.09
CA LYS A 7 5.22 0.77 -18.56
C LYS A 7 3.81 0.26 -18.27
N LYS A 8 3.16 -0.33 -19.29
CA LYS A 8 1.85 -0.97 -19.11
C LYS A 8 1.97 -2.12 -18.11
N LEU A 9 1.01 -2.20 -17.20
CA LEU A 9 0.94 -3.27 -16.22
C LEU A 9 0.56 -4.63 -16.88
N PRO A 10 1.00 -5.76 -16.32
CA PRO A 10 0.60 -7.08 -16.77
C PRO A 10 -0.93 -7.24 -16.77
N GLU A 11 -1.44 -8.12 -17.62
CA GLU A 11 -2.84 -8.53 -17.59
C GLU A 11 -3.17 -9.19 -16.23
N GLY A 12 -4.37 -9.00 -15.72
CA GLY A 12 -4.78 -9.47 -14.40
C GLY A 12 -4.34 -8.57 -13.24
N THR A 13 -3.68 -7.44 -13.52
CA THR A 13 -3.32 -6.47 -12.48
C THR A 13 -4.50 -5.56 -12.15
N ARG A 14 -4.80 -5.45 -10.88
CA ARG A 14 -5.75 -4.48 -10.33
C ARG A 14 -5.02 -3.48 -9.45
N MET A 15 -5.46 -2.24 -9.49
CA MET A 15 -4.87 -1.15 -8.72
C MET A 15 -5.92 -0.49 -7.85
N ALA A 16 -5.49 0.02 -6.71
CA ALA A 16 -6.30 0.86 -5.85
C ALA A 16 -5.44 1.96 -5.21
N PHE A 17 -6.11 3.04 -4.83
CA PHE A 17 -5.51 4.15 -4.12
C PHE A 17 -6.39 4.53 -2.94
N SER A 18 -5.84 4.46 -1.75
CA SER A 18 -6.51 4.84 -0.52
C SER A 18 -5.84 6.07 0.09
N LYS A 19 -6.64 7.01 0.57
CA LYS A 19 -6.17 8.31 1.07
C LYS A 19 -6.85 8.68 2.37
N LEU A 20 -6.06 9.08 3.35
CA LEU A 20 -6.51 9.69 4.59
C LEU A 20 -6.27 11.19 4.55
N GLY A 21 -7.33 11.97 4.53
CA GLY A 21 -7.34 13.42 4.58
C GLY A 21 -8.10 13.95 5.79
N ARG A 22 -8.02 15.25 6.06
CA ARG A 22 -8.79 15.91 7.16
C ARG A 22 -10.25 16.12 6.83
N ARG A 23 -10.63 16.08 5.55
CA ARG A 23 -11.98 16.34 5.04
C ARG A 23 -12.24 15.56 3.77
N LYS A 24 -13.51 15.45 3.37
CA LYS A 24 -13.92 14.62 2.23
C LYS A 24 -13.44 15.13 0.87
N ALA A 25 -13.24 16.44 0.71
CA ALA A 25 -12.82 17.03 -0.55
C ALA A 25 -11.72 18.07 -0.35
N LEU A 26 -10.92 18.31 -1.39
CA LEU A 26 -9.85 19.31 -1.42
C LEU A 26 -8.87 19.19 -0.24
N ALA A 27 -8.58 17.97 0.17
CA ALA A 27 -7.71 17.71 1.31
C ALA A 27 -6.33 17.22 0.86
N ILE A 28 -5.30 17.77 1.49
CA ILE A 28 -3.95 17.22 1.42
C ILE A 28 -3.94 15.88 2.16
N SER A 29 -3.26 14.88 1.60
CA SER A 29 -3.08 13.58 2.24
C SER A 29 -2.32 13.71 3.55
N ARG A 30 -2.86 13.16 4.62
CA ARG A 30 -2.12 12.84 5.84
C ARG A 30 -1.28 11.59 5.63
N LEU A 31 -1.88 10.59 5.03
CA LEU A 31 -1.31 9.34 4.58
C LEU A 31 -2.04 8.91 3.31
N ASN A 32 -1.38 8.18 2.47
CA ASN A 32 -2.01 7.49 1.35
C ASN A 32 -1.25 6.21 1.02
N CYS A 33 -1.86 5.35 0.22
CA CYS A 33 -1.22 4.17 -0.30
C CYS A 33 -1.76 3.85 -1.69
N ALA A 34 -0.86 3.70 -2.64
CA ALA A 34 -1.16 3.05 -3.90
C ALA A 34 -0.77 1.58 -3.80
N ALA A 35 -1.67 0.69 -4.19
CA ALA A 35 -1.44 -0.75 -4.23
C ALA A 35 -1.78 -1.31 -5.61
N ALA A 36 -0.96 -2.25 -6.09
CA ALA A 36 -1.24 -3.01 -7.29
C ALA A 36 -1.01 -4.50 -7.00
N LEU A 37 -1.97 -5.32 -7.37
CA LEU A 37 -1.92 -6.78 -7.22
C LEU A 37 -2.14 -7.44 -8.59
N THR A 38 -1.23 -8.31 -8.99
CA THR A 38 -1.42 -9.21 -10.11
C THR A 38 -1.74 -10.58 -9.57
N MET A 39 -2.85 -11.16 -10.03
CA MET A 39 -3.31 -12.48 -9.60
C MET A 39 -3.40 -13.41 -10.81
N ASP A 40 -3.10 -14.68 -10.59
CA ASP A 40 -3.27 -15.73 -11.59
C ASP A 40 -4.75 -16.18 -11.69
N SER A 41 -5.01 -17.18 -12.53
CA SER A 41 -6.35 -17.75 -12.75
C SER A 41 -6.94 -18.43 -11.51
N GLU A 42 -6.10 -18.82 -10.55
CA GLU A 42 -6.51 -19.45 -9.29
C GLU A 42 -6.72 -18.42 -8.16
N GLY A 43 -6.47 -17.14 -8.45
CA GLY A 43 -6.58 -16.05 -7.49
C GLY A 43 -5.39 -15.93 -6.53
N THR A 44 -4.24 -16.53 -6.88
CA THR A 44 -3.00 -16.40 -6.12
C THR A 44 -2.26 -15.13 -6.55
N ILE A 45 -1.76 -14.37 -5.59
CA ILE A 45 -0.99 -13.16 -5.85
C ILE A 45 0.39 -13.53 -6.40
N THR A 46 0.65 -13.17 -7.64
CA THR A 46 1.92 -13.42 -8.34
C THR A 46 2.84 -12.22 -8.30
N GLU A 47 2.30 -11.01 -8.27
CA GLU A 47 3.06 -9.77 -8.12
C GLU A 47 2.27 -8.79 -7.23
N ALA A 48 3.00 -8.07 -6.38
CA ALA A 48 2.45 -7.02 -5.54
C ALA A 48 3.34 -5.79 -5.57
N ARG A 49 2.72 -4.60 -5.54
CA ARG A 49 3.39 -3.32 -5.41
C ARG A 49 2.67 -2.50 -4.38
N ILE A 50 3.41 -1.98 -3.39
CA ILE A 50 2.88 -1.18 -2.28
C ILE A 50 3.71 0.09 -2.18
N ALA A 51 3.11 1.22 -2.51
CA ALA A 51 3.74 2.54 -2.46
C ALA A 51 2.97 3.46 -1.51
N PRO A 52 3.35 3.48 -0.23
CA PRO A 52 2.75 4.39 0.74
C PRO A 52 3.30 5.81 0.57
N GLY A 53 2.45 6.80 0.75
CA GLY A 53 2.82 8.21 0.69
C GLY A 53 2.73 8.91 2.04
N CYS A 54 3.48 9.99 2.19
CA CYS A 54 3.59 10.83 3.39
C CYS A 54 4.25 10.13 4.61
N ILE A 55 5.01 9.07 4.37
CA ILE A 55 5.77 8.38 5.43
C ILE A 55 7.29 8.41 5.20
N PHE A 56 7.73 8.42 3.94
CA PHE A 56 9.15 8.51 3.57
C PHE A 56 9.51 9.91 3.06
N ILE A 57 10.81 10.23 3.04
CA ILE A 57 11.34 11.49 2.49
C ILE A 57 11.12 11.54 0.97
N LEU A 58 11.36 10.41 0.29
CA LEU A 58 11.12 10.24 -1.14
C LEU A 58 10.06 9.16 -1.37
N PRO A 59 9.25 9.28 -2.44
CA PRO A 59 8.33 8.22 -2.83
C PRO A 59 9.09 6.92 -3.08
N ASP A 60 8.66 5.83 -2.46
CA ASP A 60 9.29 4.53 -2.60
C ASP A 60 8.28 3.40 -2.35
N ARG A 61 8.60 2.23 -2.89
CA ARG A 61 7.87 0.98 -2.63
C ARG A 61 8.40 0.31 -1.36
N VAL A 62 7.58 -0.55 -0.76
CA VAL A 62 7.97 -1.34 0.42
C VAL A 62 8.06 -2.82 0.03
N GLU A 63 9.18 -3.21 -0.55
CA GLU A 63 9.42 -4.58 -1.03
C GLU A 63 9.25 -5.63 0.07
N LYS A 64 9.66 -5.35 1.31
CA LYS A 64 9.47 -6.24 2.47
C LYS A 64 7.99 -6.60 2.67
N ALA A 65 7.09 -5.63 2.52
CA ALA A 65 5.65 -5.86 2.62
C ALA A 65 5.07 -6.58 1.40
N GLU A 66 5.61 -6.30 0.21
CA GLU A 66 5.21 -6.97 -1.03
C GLU A 66 5.53 -8.47 -1.00
N GLN A 67 6.70 -8.85 -0.47
CA GLN A 67 7.12 -10.25 -0.34
C GLN A 67 6.19 -11.08 0.58
N VAL A 68 5.53 -10.45 1.55
CA VAL A 68 4.54 -11.12 2.41
C VAL A 68 3.35 -11.63 1.60
N LEU A 69 3.03 -10.97 0.49
CA LEU A 69 1.84 -11.24 -0.33
C LEU A 69 2.06 -12.29 -1.41
N ILE A 70 3.28 -12.41 -1.92
CA ILE A 70 3.60 -13.27 -3.08
C ILE A 70 3.34 -14.74 -2.77
N GLY A 71 2.64 -15.43 -3.67
CA GLY A 71 2.29 -16.84 -3.54
C GLY A 71 1.12 -17.12 -2.59
N GLN A 72 0.49 -16.09 -2.05
CA GLN A 72 -0.64 -16.20 -1.11
C GLN A 72 -1.96 -15.83 -1.79
N LYS A 73 -3.06 -16.30 -1.20
CA LYS A 73 -4.41 -15.87 -1.60
C LYS A 73 -4.81 -14.62 -0.80
N PRO A 74 -5.53 -13.66 -1.42
CA PRO A 74 -6.01 -12.48 -0.74
C PRO A 74 -6.83 -12.82 0.51
N SER A 75 -6.47 -12.19 1.63
CA SER A 75 -7.25 -12.22 2.87
C SER A 75 -6.96 -10.96 3.69
N GLU A 76 -7.90 -10.58 4.52
CA GLU A 76 -7.75 -9.42 5.41
C GLU A 76 -6.56 -9.61 6.36
N GLU A 77 -6.39 -10.82 6.91
CA GLU A 77 -5.26 -11.14 7.78
C GLU A 77 -3.90 -11.01 7.07
N LEU A 78 -3.81 -11.46 5.81
CA LEU A 78 -2.61 -11.33 4.99
C LEU A 78 -2.29 -9.85 4.75
N PHE A 79 -3.30 -9.07 4.42
CA PHE A 79 -3.13 -7.64 4.15
C PHE A 79 -2.80 -6.84 5.41
N ALA A 80 -3.33 -7.24 6.57
CA ALA A 80 -2.93 -6.68 7.86
C ALA A 80 -1.44 -6.95 8.16
N LYS A 81 -0.93 -8.14 7.86
CA LYS A 81 0.51 -8.46 7.98
C LYS A 81 1.36 -7.58 7.07
N ALA A 82 0.93 -7.35 5.83
CA ALA A 82 1.62 -6.44 4.92
C ALA A 82 1.60 -4.99 5.44
N GLY A 83 0.49 -4.52 5.97
CA GLY A 83 0.36 -3.21 6.62
C GLY A 83 1.33 -3.05 7.80
N LYS A 84 1.44 -4.08 8.62
CA LYS A 84 2.41 -4.12 9.73
C LYS A 84 3.84 -4.04 9.23
N ALA A 85 4.20 -4.79 8.18
CA ALA A 85 5.52 -4.72 7.58
C ALA A 85 5.85 -3.32 7.03
N VAL A 86 4.86 -2.60 6.47
CA VAL A 86 5.04 -1.20 6.03
C VAL A 86 5.33 -0.30 7.23
N SER A 87 4.62 -0.44 8.34
CA SER A 87 4.85 0.39 9.53
C SER A 87 6.23 0.12 10.16
N GLU A 88 6.68 -1.13 10.17
CA GLU A 88 8.03 -1.49 10.62
C GLU A 88 9.11 -0.81 9.76
N VAL A 89 9.00 -0.88 8.43
CA VAL A 89 9.94 -0.22 7.51
C VAL A 89 9.90 1.30 7.65
N MET A 90 8.72 1.88 7.91
CA MET A 90 8.60 3.31 8.21
C MET A 90 9.46 3.68 9.43
N ILE A 91 9.36 2.93 10.53
CA ILE A 91 10.12 3.18 11.75
C ILE A 91 11.61 2.93 11.54
N GLU A 92 11.99 1.86 10.84
CA GLU A 92 13.39 1.56 10.50
C GLU A 92 14.05 2.70 9.73
N ARG A 93 13.35 3.29 8.73
CA ARG A 93 13.90 4.34 7.85
C ARG A 93 13.84 5.74 8.44
N THR A 94 12.82 6.05 9.23
CA THR A 94 12.57 7.43 9.70
C THR A 94 12.82 7.62 11.20
N GLY A 95 13.01 6.54 11.94
CA GLY A 95 13.08 6.54 13.40
C GLY A 95 11.74 6.84 14.07
N VAL A 96 11.73 6.77 15.38
CA VAL A 96 10.56 7.14 16.18
C VAL A 96 10.47 8.67 16.26
N ARG A 97 9.36 9.22 15.82
CA ARG A 97 9.06 10.66 15.82
C ARG A 97 7.81 10.93 16.64
N TRP A 98 7.56 12.18 16.98
CA TRP A 98 6.33 12.60 17.67
C TRP A 98 5.03 12.14 16.96
N SER A 99 5.06 12.00 15.63
CA SER A 99 3.92 11.55 14.83
C SER A 99 3.83 10.03 14.69
N THR A 100 4.81 9.25 15.12
CA THR A 100 4.85 7.78 14.96
C THR A 100 3.67 7.12 15.64
N GLN A 101 3.34 7.52 16.87
CA GLN A 101 2.20 6.98 17.61
C GLN A 101 0.88 7.05 16.83
N TYR A 102 0.69 8.12 16.06
CA TYR A 102 -0.47 8.27 15.19
C TYR A 102 -0.29 7.55 13.85
N LYS A 103 0.88 7.71 13.22
CA LYS A 103 1.11 7.21 11.87
C LYS A 103 1.20 5.69 11.79
N GLU A 104 1.75 5.04 12.81
CA GLU A 104 1.95 3.60 12.81
C GLU A 104 0.64 2.82 12.62
N PRO A 105 -0.40 2.96 13.45
CA PRO A 105 -1.66 2.27 13.22
C PRO A 105 -2.40 2.78 11.97
N ALA A 106 -2.29 4.07 11.67
CA ALA A 106 -2.97 4.65 10.53
C ALA A 106 -2.41 4.17 9.18
N VAL A 107 -1.08 3.97 9.05
CA VAL A 107 -0.49 3.44 7.83
C VAL A 107 -0.84 1.96 7.63
N GLN A 108 -0.92 1.18 8.71
CA GLN A 108 -1.37 -0.22 8.64
C GLN A 108 -2.78 -0.30 8.04
N GLU A 109 -3.69 0.51 8.54
CA GLU A 109 -5.08 0.55 8.07
C GLU A 109 -5.20 1.05 6.62
N ILE A 110 -4.45 2.09 6.22
CA ILE A 110 -4.54 2.62 4.86
C ILE A 110 -3.98 1.64 3.82
N VAL A 111 -2.95 0.87 4.19
CA VAL A 111 -2.38 -0.20 3.36
C VAL A 111 -3.38 -1.36 3.24
N LEU A 112 -3.97 -1.79 4.35
CA LEU A 112 -5.02 -2.82 4.37
C LEU A 112 -6.16 -2.45 3.41
N ARG A 113 -6.69 -1.24 3.52
CA ARG A 113 -7.78 -0.75 2.64
C ARG A 113 -7.38 -0.74 1.17
N ALA A 114 -6.21 -0.24 0.84
CA ALA A 114 -5.73 -0.21 -0.54
C ALA A 114 -5.60 -1.63 -1.13
N LEU A 115 -5.07 -2.57 -0.35
CA LEU A 115 -4.93 -3.97 -0.77
C LEU A 115 -6.28 -4.68 -0.91
N CYS A 116 -7.21 -4.50 0.04
CA CYS A 116 -8.56 -5.03 -0.07
C CYS A 116 -9.27 -4.51 -1.33
N GLN A 117 -9.22 -3.21 -1.58
CA GLN A 117 -9.80 -2.62 -2.79
C GLN A 117 -9.16 -3.16 -4.07
N ALA A 118 -7.83 -3.30 -4.11
CA ALA A 118 -7.12 -3.89 -5.26
C ALA A 118 -7.49 -5.35 -5.47
N ALA A 119 -7.76 -6.11 -4.41
CA ALA A 119 -8.23 -7.48 -4.47
C ALA A 119 -9.73 -7.60 -4.82
N GLY A 120 -10.49 -6.50 -4.81
CA GLY A 120 -11.94 -6.51 -5.01
C GLY A 120 -12.71 -7.00 -3.79
N MET A 121 -12.12 -6.90 -2.60
CA MET A 121 -12.75 -7.21 -1.32
C MET A 121 -13.43 -5.96 -0.74
N GLU A 122 -14.56 -6.15 -0.06
CA GLU A 122 -15.18 -5.09 0.73
C GLU A 122 -14.31 -4.75 1.95
N VAL A 123 -14.32 -3.47 2.33
CA VAL A 123 -13.55 -2.95 3.46
C VAL A 123 -14.50 -2.33 4.48
#